data_92afc72915ba6daab9332462e6747307
#
_entry.id   92afc72915ba6daab9332462e6747307
#
_cell.length_a   1.000
_cell.length_b   1.000
_cell.length_c   1.000
_cell.angle_alpha   90.00
_cell.angle_beta   90.00
_cell.angle_gamma   90.00
#
_symmetry.space_group_name_H-M   'P 1'
#
loop_
_entity.id
_entity.type
_entity.pdbx_description
1 polymer ?
#
loop_
_entity_poly.entity_id
_entity_poly.type
_entity_poly.pdbx_seq_one_letter_code
_entity_poly.pdbx_strand_id
1 'polypeptide(L)'
;YLAQKVFLSSPAVSTRIERMEKAGIITGYHATIDPVALGYHITAFINLTLDPKQKNEFYPYVTDCPNVLECNCVTGTYSIMLKVAFPSTMELDTFIGHLQQFGNTQTQIVFSTAVPPRGVGIETGETDTAEEIKKA
;
A
#
# COMPACT_ATOMS: atom_id res chain seq x y z
N TYR A 1 -8.71 0.10 23.17
CA TYR A 1 -7.39 -0.26 22.66
C TYR A 1 -6.53 0.97 22.35
N LEU A 2 -7.02 1.87 21.49
CA LEU A 2 -6.31 3.12 21.16
C LEU A 2 -6.11 4.01 22.38
N ALA A 3 -7.11 4.07 23.25
CA ALA A 3 -7.01 4.86 24.48
C ALA A 3 -5.86 4.39 25.38
N GLN A 4 -5.66 3.08 25.49
CA GLN A 4 -4.53 2.53 26.23
C GLN A 4 -3.19 2.85 25.59
N LYS A 5 -3.11 2.79 24.28
CA LYS A 5 -1.87 3.05 23.53
C LYS A 5 -1.40 4.50 23.62
N VAL A 6 -2.31 5.45 23.70
CA VAL A 6 -2.00 6.87 23.74
C VAL A 6 -2.25 7.50 25.11
N PHE A 7 -2.61 6.71 26.09
CA PHE A 7 -2.89 7.17 27.46
C PHE A 7 -3.98 8.25 27.56
N LEU A 8 -4.99 8.16 26.69
CA LEU A 8 -6.13 9.07 26.66
C LEU A 8 -7.39 8.36 27.12
N SER A 9 -8.38 9.15 27.58
CA SER A 9 -9.72 8.62 27.82
C SER A 9 -10.37 8.20 26.48
N SER A 10 -11.27 7.22 26.54
CA SER A 10 -11.98 6.76 25.34
C SER A 10 -12.74 7.88 24.61
N PRO A 11 -13.47 8.79 25.29
CA PRO A 11 -14.10 9.93 24.63
C PRO A 11 -13.11 10.87 23.94
N ALA A 12 -11.95 11.13 24.56
CA ALA A 12 -10.93 11.99 23.97
C ALA A 12 -10.35 11.35 22.70
N VAL A 13 -10.10 10.03 22.71
CA VAL A 13 -9.62 9.29 21.55
C VAL A 13 -10.66 9.34 20.43
N SER A 14 -11.93 9.10 20.73
CA SER A 14 -13.01 9.14 19.74
C SER A 14 -13.14 10.50 19.09
N THR A 15 -13.04 11.57 19.87
CA THR A 15 -13.09 12.95 19.34
C THR A 15 -11.95 13.24 18.38
N ARG A 16 -10.74 12.78 18.71
CA ARG A 16 -9.58 12.95 17.84
C ARG A 16 -9.71 12.17 16.55
N ILE A 17 -10.18 10.95 16.62
CA ILE A 17 -10.41 10.12 15.43
C ILE A 17 -11.41 10.80 14.51
N GLU A 18 -12.53 11.31 15.04
CA GLU A 18 -13.52 12.05 14.27
C GLU A 18 -12.93 13.28 13.59
N ARG A 19 -12.09 14.04 14.29
CA ARG A 19 -11.43 15.22 13.71
C ARG A 19 -10.51 14.82 12.55
N MET A 20 -9.74 13.75 12.72
CA MET A 20 -8.84 13.27 11.66
C MET A 20 -9.61 12.74 10.45
N GLU A 21 -10.75 12.09 10.68
CA GLU A 21 -11.62 11.65 9.59
C GLU A 21 -12.18 12.84 8.82
N LYS A 22 -12.70 13.83 9.52
CA LYS A 22 -13.26 15.05 8.90
C LYS A 22 -12.20 15.86 8.17
N ALA A 23 -10.98 15.91 8.69
CA ALA A 23 -9.86 16.59 8.05
C ALA A 23 -9.26 15.82 6.88
N GLY A 24 -9.72 14.59 6.62
CA GLY A 24 -9.18 13.75 5.57
C GLY A 24 -7.85 13.10 5.90
N ILE A 25 -7.41 13.16 7.16
CA ILE A 25 -6.17 12.53 7.63
C ILE A 25 -6.35 11.02 7.70
N ILE A 26 -7.46 10.57 8.28
CA ILE A 26 -7.85 9.16 8.26
C ILE A 26 -8.80 8.96 7.10
N THR A 27 -8.35 8.19 6.10
CA THR A 27 -9.11 7.94 4.86
C THR A 27 -9.86 6.62 4.88
N GLY A 28 -9.59 5.77 5.85
CA GLY A 28 -10.26 4.48 5.95
C GLY A 28 -9.66 3.61 7.03
N TYR A 29 -10.25 2.44 7.19
CA TYR A 29 -9.82 1.43 8.15
C TYR A 29 -9.71 0.09 7.45
N HIS A 30 -8.69 -0.67 7.78
CA HIS A 30 -8.52 -2.02 7.28
C HIS A 30 -7.70 -2.86 8.25
N ALA A 31 -7.91 -4.16 8.23
CA ALA A 31 -7.09 -5.07 9.00
C ALA A 31 -5.73 -5.25 8.34
N THR A 32 -4.70 -5.39 9.16
CA THR A 32 -3.39 -5.80 8.67
C THR A 32 -3.39 -7.32 8.53
N ILE A 33 -3.12 -7.80 7.33
CA ILE A 33 -3.17 -9.22 6.99
C ILE A 33 -1.80 -9.69 6.56
N ASP A 34 -1.41 -10.87 7.03
CA ASP A 34 -0.20 -11.55 6.54
C ASP A 34 -0.54 -12.28 5.24
N PRO A 35 -0.02 -11.85 4.09
CA PRO A 35 -0.33 -12.49 2.81
C PRO A 35 0.07 -13.97 2.78
N VAL A 36 1.18 -14.33 3.42
CA VAL A 36 1.67 -15.71 3.46
C VAL A 36 0.68 -16.61 4.17
N ALA A 37 0.07 -16.14 5.26
CA ALA A 37 -0.93 -16.89 6.00
C ALA A 37 -2.18 -17.20 5.16
N LEU A 38 -2.46 -16.37 4.15
CA LEU A 38 -3.57 -16.58 3.20
C LEU A 38 -3.15 -17.36 1.95
N GLY A 39 -1.92 -17.84 1.88
CA GLY A 39 -1.44 -18.61 0.74
C GLY A 39 -0.76 -17.81 -0.36
N TYR A 40 -0.56 -16.50 -0.17
CA TYR A 40 0.18 -15.66 -1.12
C TYR A 40 1.66 -15.66 -0.75
N HIS A 41 2.38 -16.65 -1.25
CA HIS A 41 3.78 -16.88 -0.85
C HIS A 41 4.78 -15.99 -1.58
N ILE A 42 4.38 -15.33 -2.67
CA ILE A 42 5.26 -14.50 -3.48
C ILE A 42 4.75 -13.06 -3.47
N THR A 43 5.58 -12.15 -2.99
CA THR A 43 5.38 -10.71 -3.17
C THR A 43 6.44 -10.21 -4.13
N ALA A 44 6.04 -9.38 -5.08
CA ALA A 44 6.95 -8.84 -6.08
C ALA A 44 6.65 -7.38 -6.38
N PHE A 45 7.68 -6.68 -6.83
CA PHE A 45 7.56 -5.35 -7.41
C PHE A 45 7.82 -5.45 -8.90
N ILE A 46 6.92 -4.92 -9.70
CA ILE A 46 7.03 -4.96 -11.16
C ILE A 46 7.09 -3.54 -11.67
N ASN A 47 8.19 -3.23 -12.35
CA ASN A 47 8.35 -1.97 -13.06
C ASN A 47 7.90 -2.15 -14.50
N LEU A 48 7.14 -1.20 -15.03
CA LEU A 48 6.59 -1.26 -16.37
C LEU A 48 6.81 0.07 -17.10
N THR A 49 7.25 0.00 -18.33
CA THR A 49 7.22 1.15 -19.25
C THR A 49 5.90 1.11 -20.00
N LEU A 50 4.90 1.81 -19.48
CA LEU A 50 3.57 1.81 -20.09
C LEU A 50 3.55 2.60 -21.39
N ASP A 51 3.07 1.98 -22.47
CA ASP A 51 2.78 2.68 -23.71
C ASP A 51 1.63 3.66 -23.46
N PRO A 52 1.85 4.97 -23.69
CA PRO A 52 0.80 5.97 -23.46
C PRO A 52 -0.51 5.70 -24.19
N LYS A 53 -0.44 5.01 -25.34
CA LYS A 53 -1.64 4.66 -26.12
C LYS A 53 -2.51 3.62 -25.45
N GLN A 54 -1.96 2.89 -24.46
CA GLN A 54 -2.65 1.78 -23.80
C GLN A 54 -3.12 2.12 -22.39
N LYS A 55 -3.00 3.37 -21.97
CA LYS A 55 -3.43 3.81 -20.62
C LYS A 55 -4.87 3.45 -20.31
N ASN A 56 -5.75 3.67 -21.28
CA ASN A 56 -7.19 3.44 -21.09
C ASN A 56 -7.54 1.96 -20.91
N GLU A 57 -6.69 1.06 -21.37
CA GLU A 57 -6.84 -0.38 -21.20
C GLU A 57 -6.10 -0.88 -19.95
N PHE A 58 -4.97 -0.27 -19.65
CA PHE A 58 -4.11 -0.69 -18.55
C PHE A 58 -4.74 -0.45 -17.18
N TYR A 59 -5.22 0.76 -16.90
CA TYR A 59 -5.71 1.09 -15.56
C TYR A 59 -6.92 0.26 -15.14
N PRO A 60 -7.93 0.03 -15.99
CA PRO A 60 -9.00 -0.89 -15.64
C PRO A 60 -8.51 -2.32 -15.38
N TYR A 61 -7.56 -2.77 -16.17
CA TYR A 61 -7.00 -4.12 -16.04
C TYR A 61 -6.37 -4.33 -14.66
N VAL A 62 -5.49 -3.42 -14.22
CA VAL A 62 -4.82 -3.56 -12.92
C VAL A 62 -5.77 -3.28 -11.76
N THR A 63 -6.73 -2.39 -11.93
CA THR A 63 -7.74 -2.10 -10.92
C THR A 63 -8.60 -3.32 -10.62
N ASP A 64 -8.92 -4.10 -11.65
CA ASP A 64 -9.75 -5.30 -11.53
C ASP A 64 -8.97 -6.54 -11.09
N CYS A 65 -7.66 -6.46 -11.01
CA CYS A 65 -6.81 -7.57 -10.60
C CYS A 65 -6.57 -7.55 -9.08
N PRO A 66 -7.15 -8.48 -8.32
CA PRO A 66 -7.02 -8.47 -6.86
C PRO A 66 -5.61 -8.79 -6.37
N ASN A 67 -4.76 -9.35 -7.23
CA ASN A 67 -3.36 -9.62 -6.90
C ASN A 67 -2.49 -8.37 -6.95
N VAL A 68 -2.98 -7.28 -7.53
CA VAL A 68 -2.30 -5.98 -7.53
C VAL A 68 -2.65 -5.25 -6.24
N LEU A 69 -1.67 -5.09 -5.36
CA LEU A 69 -1.86 -4.43 -4.07
C LEU A 69 -1.69 -2.92 -4.18
N GLU A 70 -0.80 -2.46 -5.06
CA GLU A 70 -0.54 -1.05 -5.33
C GLU A 70 -0.15 -0.87 -6.79
N CYS A 71 -0.52 0.27 -7.34
CA CYS A 71 -0.09 0.70 -8.65
C CYS A 71 0.23 2.19 -8.59
N ASN A 72 1.46 2.54 -8.84
CA ASN A 72 1.93 3.93 -8.76
C ASN A 72 2.54 4.36 -10.09
N CYS A 73 2.26 5.61 -10.49
CA CYS A 73 3.00 6.26 -11.56
C CYS A 73 4.27 6.86 -10.95
N VAL A 74 5.40 6.57 -11.54
CA VAL A 74 6.70 6.96 -11.00
C VAL A 74 7.55 7.65 -12.05
N THR A 75 8.57 8.35 -11.60
CA THR A 75 9.59 8.95 -12.48
C THR A 75 10.70 7.96 -12.73
N GLY A 76 11.50 8.20 -13.77
CA GLY A 76 12.66 7.37 -14.12
C GLY A 76 12.42 6.57 -15.38
N THR A 77 13.22 5.51 -15.56
CA THR A 77 13.18 4.67 -16.76
C THR A 77 11.83 3.96 -16.92
N TYR A 78 11.25 3.53 -15.83
CA TYR A 78 9.92 2.91 -15.82
C TYR A 78 8.90 3.91 -15.32
N SER A 79 7.73 3.92 -15.95
CA SER A 79 6.68 4.88 -15.62
C SER A 79 5.67 4.35 -14.60
N ILE A 80 5.60 3.04 -14.41
CA ILE A 80 4.67 2.38 -13.50
C ILE A 80 5.44 1.44 -12.57
N MET A 81 5.05 1.43 -11.31
CA MET A 81 5.53 0.46 -10.33
C MET A 81 4.33 -0.21 -9.68
N LEU A 82 4.28 -1.53 -9.77
CA LEU A 82 3.24 -2.35 -9.17
C LEU A 82 3.81 -3.14 -8.01
N LYS A 83 3.01 -3.27 -6.94
CA LYS A 83 3.25 -4.25 -5.90
C LYS A 83 2.20 -5.34 -6.03
N VAL A 84 2.62 -6.59 -6.14
CA VAL A 84 1.72 -7.73 -6.38
C VAL A 84 1.99 -8.85 -5.40
N ALA A 85 0.97 -9.69 -5.19
CA ALA A 85 1.09 -10.89 -4.39
C ALA A 85 0.44 -12.07 -5.12
N PHE A 86 1.17 -13.17 -5.22
CA PHE A 86 0.72 -14.39 -5.90
C PHE A 86 1.02 -15.63 -5.05
N PRO A 87 0.23 -16.69 -5.20
CA PRO A 87 0.48 -17.96 -4.50
C PRO A 87 1.78 -18.64 -4.94
N SER A 88 2.16 -18.48 -6.21
CA SER A 88 3.32 -19.17 -6.79
C SER A 88 4.00 -18.32 -7.85
N THR A 89 5.25 -18.71 -8.17
CA THR A 89 5.99 -18.06 -9.27
C THR A 89 5.36 -18.33 -10.63
N MET A 90 4.67 -19.46 -10.79
CA MET A 90 3.98 -19.77 -12.05
C MET A 90 2.85 -18.78 -12.33
N GLU A 91 2.05 -18.45 -11.33
CA GLU A 91 0.97 -17.46 -11.48
C GLU A 91 1.51 -16.07 -11.68
N LEU A 92 2.61 -15.72 -11.00
CA LEU A 92 3.31 -14.46 -11.21
C LEU A 92 3.80 -14.36 -12.67
N ASP A 93 4.39 -15.42 -13.19
CA ASP A 93 4.87 -15.45 -14.58
C ASP A 93 3.74 -15.22 -15.58
N THR A 94 2.60 -15.85 -15.35
CA THR A 94 1.41 -15.65 -16.19
C THR A 94 0.97 -14.19 -16.17
N PHE A 95 0.96 -13.57 -15.01
CA PHE A 95 0.60 -12.16 -14.87
C PHE A 95 1.60 -11.25 -15.59
N ILE A 96 2.89 -11.51 -15.45
CA ILE A 96 3.94 -10.76 -16.14
C ILE A 96 3.75 -10.85 -17.65
N GLY A 97 3.41 -12.04 -18.16
CA GLY A 97 3.11 -12.23 -19.58
C GLY A 97 1.99 -11.34 -20.09
N HIS A 98 0.93 -11.18 -19.28
CA HIS A 98 -0.15 -10.26 -19.62
C HIS A 98 0.30 -8.80 -19.57
N LEU A 99 1.10 -8.42 -18.59
CA LEU A 99 1.63 -7.05 -18.47
C LEU A 99 2.52 -6.67 -19.66
N GLN A 100 3.23 -7.62 -20.23
CA GLN A 100 4.13 -7.36 -21.35
C GLN A 100 3.40 -6.90 -22.60
N GLN A 101 2.08 -7.07 -22.66
CA GLN A 101 1.27 -6.48 -23.72
C GLN A 101 1.22 -4.95 -23.63
N PHE A 102 1.45 -4.39 -22.44
CA PHE A 102 1.40 -2.95 -22.18
C PHE A 102 2.75 -2.26 -22.26
N GLY A 103 3.84 -3.02 -22.24
CA GLY A 103 5.18 -2.47 -22.30
C GLY A 103 6.23 -3.41 -21.72
N ASN A 104 7.45 -2.90 -21.59
CA ASN A 104 8.55 -3.66 -21.02
C ASN A 104 8.45 -3.73 -19.50
N THR A 105 8.77 -4.89 -18.95
CA THR A 105 8.66 -5.13 -17.50
C THR A 105 10.02 -5.52 -16.92
N GLN A 106 10.19 -5.17 -15.63
CA GLN A 106 11.27 -5.69 -14.81
C GLN A 106 10.67 -6.10 -13.47
N THR A 107 10.87 -7.35 -13.08
CA THR A 107 10.27 -7.90 -11.86
C THR A 107 11.34 -8.14 -10.81
N GLN A 108 11.02 -7.76 -9.57
CA GLN A 108 11.83 -8.02 -8.39
C GLN A 108 10.99 -8.78 -7.39
N ILE A 109 11.41 -10.00 -7.07
CA ILE A 109 10.75 -10.82 -6.07
C ILE A 109 11.32 -10.45 -4.70
N VAL A 110 10.45 -10.23 -3.73
CA VAL A 110 10.84 -9.92 -2.36
C VAL A 110 11.29 -11.21 -1.67
N PHE A 111 12.54 -11.26 -1.23
CA PHE A 111 13.04 -12.39 -0.43
C PHE A 111 12.65 -12.24 1.04
N SER A 112 12.78 -11.03 1.57
CA SER A 112 12.48 -10.76 2.97
C SER A 112 12.14 -9.27 3.13
N THR A 113 11.41 -8.96 4.20
CA THR A 113 10.99 -7.59 4.50
C THR A 113 11.52 -7.20 5.87
N ALA A 114 12.48 -6.27 5.89
CA ALA A 114 13.07 -5.80 7.15
C ALA A 114 12.12 -4.84 7.89
N VAL A 115 11.42 -4.00 7.14
CA VAL A 115 10.43 -3.07 7.68
C VAL A 115 9.11 -3.32 6.95
N PRO A 116 8.12 -3.94 7.61
CA PRO A 116 6.80 -4.14 7.00
C PRO A 116 6.13 -2.82 6.64
N PRO A 117 5.18 -2.82 5.71
CA PRO A 117 4.45 -1.63 5.36
C PRO A 117 3.82 -0.98 6.60
N ARG A 118 4.04 0.31 6.75
CA ARG A 118 3.47 1.11 7.83
C ARG A 118 3.16 2.50 7.29
N GLY A 119 2.22 3.18 7.94
CA GLY A 119 1.88 4.54 7.56
C GLY A 119 2.94 5.53 8.02
N VAL A 120 2.81 6.75 7.51
CA VAL A 120 3.58 7.89 8.02
C VAL A 120 3.17 8.18 9.46
N GLY A 121 4.10 8.64 10.28
CA GLY A 121 3.80 9.06 11.63
C GLY A 121 2.91 10.30 11.62
N ILE A 122 2.09 10.44 12.66
CA ILE A 122 1.28 11.64 12.87
C ILE A 122 2.15 12.68 13.59
N GLU A 123 3.43 12.67 13.32
CA GLU A 123 4.35 13.65 13.87
C GLU A 123 4.44 14.82 12.92
N THR A 124 4.12 15.97 13.41
CA THR A 124 4.31 17.22 12.67
C THR A 124 5.71 17.78 12.86
N GLY A 125 6.64 16.95 13.29
CA GLY A 125 7.99 17.39 13.62
C GLY A 125 8.08 18.13 14.93
N GLU A 126 7.00 18.19 15.68
CA GLU A 126 6.92 18.90 16.97
C GLU A 126 6.61 17.93 18.09
N THR A 127 7.33 18.10 19.17
CA THR A 127 7.10 17.38 20.43
C THR A 127 5.67 17.61 20.95
N ASP A 128 5.10 18.74 20.55
CA ASP A 128 3.78 19.16 20.98
C ASP A 128 2.66 18.19 20.55
N THR A 129 2.78 17.60 19.38
CA THR A 129 1.75 16.66 18.90
C THR A 129 1.67 15.41 19.75
N ALA A 130 2.83 14.86 20.13
CA ALA A 130 2.88 13.72 21.02
C ALA A 130 2.37 14.07 22.40
N GLU A 131 2.69 15.29 22.90
CA GLU A 131 2.18 15.79 24.16
C GLU A 131 0.68 16.06 24.12
N GLU A 132 0.18 16.63 23.03
CA GLU A 132 -1.25 16.83 22.85
C GLU A 132 -2.01 15.51 22.84
N ILE A 133 -1.49 14.51 22.16
CA ILE A 133 -2.07 13.16 22.15
C ILE A 133 -2.09 12.59 23.58
N LYS A 134 -1.05 12.84 24.36
CA LYS A 134 -0.98 12.37 25.74
C LYS A 134 -1.87 13.16 26.70
N LYS A 135 -2.06 14.44 26.47
CA LYS A 135 -2.81 15.34 27.32
C LYS A 135 -4.31 15.35 27.03
N ALA A 136 -4.68 15.10 25.81
CA ALA A 136 -6.07 15.13 25.41
C ALA A 136 -6.78 13.85 25.79
#